data_bffbe74ef379b703b1ad4108c33b00cd
#
_entry.id   bffbe74ef379b703b1ad4108c33b00cd
#
_cell.length_a   1.000
_cell.length_b   1.000
_cell.length_c   1.000
_cell.angle_alpha   90.00
_cell.angle_beta   90.00
_cell.angle_gamma   90.00
#
_symmetry.space_group_name_H-M   'P 1'
#
loop_
_entity.id
_entity.type
_entity.pdbx_description
1 polymer ?
#
loop_
_entity_poly.entity_id
_entity_poly.type
_entity_poly.pdbx_seq_one_letter_code
_entity_poly.pdbx_strand_id
1 'polypeptide(L)'
;MLLPSLGGSPAAWNAAMVFFQTLLLAGYLYSHLSLKWLGIARHRFLHAAVMLLPLLVLPIAMPAGWSPPAESDPTIWTLLILAVMVGAPYFALSTVSPTLQHWFAHSDRPGKAEPYMLYAAGNAGSVIALLSYPFLLEPFMGLKQQAWAWAVTYFGFLVLLAMCSLKARSSHDEQITGKEEPASWSQRVRWMAYAAIPSVLLLGVTRHIGDEIASFPLLWIIPLTLYLATCLLYTSPSPRDED
;
A
#
# COMPACT_ATOMS: atom_id res chain seq x y z
N MET A 1 -3.16 15.53 -10.86
CA MET A 1 -2.01 16.43 -11.05
C MET A 1 -1.14 16.07 -12.25
N LEU A 2 -0.84 14.81 -12.51
CA LEU A 2 0.08 14.39 -13.60
C LEU A 2 -0.59 14.24 -14.97
N LEU A 3 -1.86 13.87 -15.02
CA LEU A 3 -2.60 13.63 -16.27
C LEU A 3 -2.56 14.79 -17.27
N PRO A 4 -2.73 16.08 -16.87
CA PRO A 4 -2.68 17.18 -17.81
C PRO A 4 -1.29 17.41 -18.42
N SER A 5 -0.21 17.08 -17.70
CA SER A 5 1.18 17.30 -18.13
C SER A 5 1.78 16.11 -18.90
N LEU A 6 1.25 14.91 -18.73
CA LEU A 6 1.75 13.67 -19.33
C LEU A 6 0.86 13.11 -20.45
N GLY A 7 -0.25 13.82 -20.76
CA GLY A 7 -1.12 13.49 -21.88
C GLY A 7 -1.92 12.19 -21.76
N GLY A 8 -2.00 11.58 -20.58
CA GLY A 8 -2.79 10.36 -20.37
C GLY A 8 -2.39 9.15 -21.23
N SER A 9 -1.16 9.11 -21.70
CA SER A 9 -0.71 8.04 -22.60
C SER A 9 -0.70 6.68 -21.91
N PRO A 10 -1.01 5.58 -22.63
CA PRO A 10 -0.91 4.22 -22.08
C PRO A 10 0.47 3.89 -21.51
N ALA A 11 1.53 4.46 -22.10
CA ALA A 11 2.90 4.30 -21.63
C ALA A 11 3.12 4.92 -20.24
N ALA A 12 2.63 6.15 -20.01
CA ALA A 12 2.70 6.81 -18.70
C ALA A 12 1.93 6.05 -17.63
N TRP A 13 0.77 5.49 -17.99
CA TRP A 13 -0.03 4.65 -17.09
C TRP A 13 0.71 3.38 -16.70
N ASN A 14 1.25 2.65 -17.67
CA ASN A 14 2.02 1.43 -17.42
C ASN A 14 3.27 1.72 -16.57
N ALA A 15 3.99 2.82 -16.84
CA ALA A 15 5.12 3.24 -16.03
C ALA A 15 4.72 3.51 -14.56
N ALA A 16 3.60 4.20 -14.33
CA ALA A 16 3.08 4.43 -13.00
C ALA A 16 2.73 3.12 -12.27
N MET A 17 2.08 2.17 -12.96
CA MET A 17 1.76 0.85 -12.40
C MET A 17 3.02 0.09 -11.97
N VAL A 18 4.04 0.04 -12.83
CA VAL A 18 5.32 -0.62 -12.51
C VAL A 18 6.00 0.08 -11.32
N PHE A 19 5.99 1.41 -11.29
CA PHE A 19 6.55 2.18 -10.19
C PHE A 19 5.91 1.82 -8.84
N PHE A 20 4.59 1.87 -8.75
CA PHE A 20 3.88 1.59 -7.49
C PHE A 20 4.06 0.14 -7.05
N GLN A 21 4.01 -0.82 -7.96
CA GLN A 21 4.22 -2.23 -7.63
C GLN A 21 5.65 -2.52 -7.17
N THR A 22 6.64 -1.89 -7.80
CA THR A 22 8.05 -2.03 -7.40
C THR A 22 8.28 -1.47 -6.00
N LEU A 23 7.73 -0.29 -5.70
CA LEU A 23 7.83 0.29 -4.35
C LEU A 23 7.07 -0.51 -3.30
N LEU A 24 5.91 -1.07 -3.64
CA LEU A 24 5.17 -1.96 -2.75
C LEU A 24 6.01 -3.19 -2.37
N LEU A 25 6.60 -3.84 -3.37
CA LEU A 25 7.48 -4.99 -3.16
C LEU A 25 8.72 -4.61 -2.34
N ALA A 26 9.33 -3.46 -2.64
CA ALA A 26 10.47 -2.95 -1.89
C ALA A 26 10.12 -2.68 -0.41
N GLY A 27 8.93 -2.12 -0.13
CA GLY A 27 8.44 -1.91 1.23
C GLY A 27 8.19 -3.22 1.99
N TYR A 28 7.64 -4.22 1.34
CA TYR A 28 7.46 -5.54 1.93
C TYR A 28 8.80 -6.21 2.22
N LEU A 29 9.73 -6.13 1.26
CA LEU A 29 11.09 -6.67 1.43
C LEU A 29 11.82 -5.96 2.57
N TYR A 30 11.75 -4.63 2.64
CA TYR A 30 12.29 -3.85 3.75
C TYR A 30 11.73 -4.34 5.10
N SER A 31 10.42 -4.46 5.24
CA SER A 31 9.79 -4.91 6.48
C SER A 31 10.26 -6.31 6.86
N HIS A 32 10.30 -7.24 5.90
CA HIS A 32 10.77 -8.60 6.14
C HIS A 32 12.23 -8.65 6.59
N LEU A 33 13.13 -7.99 5.85
CA LEU A 33 14.56 -8.05 6.13
C LEU A 33 14.91 -7.30 7.42
N SER A 34 14.35 -6.12 7.63
CA SER A 34 14.64 -5.31 8.81
C SER A 34 14.13 -5.97 10.10
N LEU A 35 12.95 -6.58 10.09
CA LEU A 35 12.45 -7.34 11.22
C LEU A 35 13.29 -8.59 11.50
N LYS A 36 13.70 -9.31 10.45
CA LYS A 36 14.55 -10.51 10.55
C LYS A 36 15.93 -10.20 11.14
N TRP A 37 16.57 -9.09 10.72
CA TRP A 37 17.95 -8.77 11.12
C TRP A 37 18.07 -7.96 12.39
N LEU A 38 17.12 -7.06 12.64
CA LEU A 38 17.19 -6.12 13.76
C LEU A 38 16.32 -6.55 14.95
N GLY A 39 15.36 -7.44 14.74
CA GLY A 39 14.32 -7.74 15.72
C GLY A 39 13.40 -6.55 15.99
N ILE A 40 12.32 -6.77 16.73
CA ILE A 40 11.27 -5.76 16.96
C ILE A 40 11.83 -4.51 17.65
N ALA A 41 12.70 -4.68 18.63
CA ALA A 41 13.22 -3.56 19.45
C ALA A 41 14.01 -2.52 18.65
N ARG A 42 14.88 -2.95 17.74
CA ARG A 42 15.70 -2.05 16.90
C ARG A 42 14.93 -1.61 15.65
N HIS A 43 14.12 -2.52 15.09
CA HIS A 43 13.29 -2.23 13.91
C HIS A 43 12.38 -1.02 14.13
N ARG A 44 11.73 -0.87 15.29
CA ARG A 44 10.83 0.26 15.56
C ARG A 44 11.48 1.63 15.41
N PHE A 45 12.76 1.77 15.77
CA PHE A 45 13.50 3.04 15.60
C PHE A 45 13.83 3.30 14.13
N LEU A 46 14.31 2.27 13.42
CA LEU A 46 14.55 2.36 11.98
C LEU A 46 13.24 2.67 11.24
N HIS A 47 12.17 1.98 11.61
CA HIS A 47 10.85 2.19 10.99
C HIS A 47 10.31 3.60 11.27
N ALA A 48 10.49 4.13 12.48
CA ALA A 48 10.13 5.51 12.78
C ALA A 48 10.90 6.49 11.89
N ALA A 49 12.20 6.29 11.65
CA ALA A 49 12.99 7.12 10.75
C ALA A 49 12.46 7.04 9.30
N VAL A 50 12.12 5.84 8.80
CA VAL A 50 11.51 5.65 7.47
C VAL A 50 10.17 6.37 7.37
N MET A 51 9.35 6.31 8.42
CA MET A 51 8.05 6.99 8.46
C MET A 51 8.14 8.51 8.54
N LEU A 52 9.29 9.07 8.90
CA LEU A 52 9.53 10.53 8.88
C LEU A 52 9.98 11.04 7.50
N LEU A 53 10.48 10.19 6.60
CA LEU A 53 10.96 10.59 5.27
C LEU A 53 9.89 11.35 4.44
N PRO A 54 8.61 10.93 4.42
CA PRO A 54 7.58 11.67 3.69
C PRO A 54 7.40 13.13 4.10
N LEU A 55 7.72 13.48 5.34
CA LEU A 55 7.62 14.86 5.81
C LEU A 55 8.51 15.84 5.03
N LEU A 56 9.56 15.33 4.36
CA LEU A 56 10.46 16.13 3.52
C LEU A 56 9.81 16.59 2.22
N VAL A 57 8.76 15.89 1.75
CA VAL A 57 8.09 16.16 0.46
C VAL A 57 6.63 16.57 0.63
N LEU A 58 6.14 16.61 1.87
CA LEU A 58 4.78 17.05 2.17
C LEU A 58 4.68 18.56 2.37
N PRO A 59 3.59 19.21 1.93
CA PRO A 59 2.47 18.67 1.15
C PRO A 59 2.87 18.36 -0.29
N ILE A 60 2.32 17.26 -0.86
CA ILE A 60 2.63 16.83 -2.22
C ILE A 60 2.26 17.95 -3.20
N ALA A 61 3.27 18.49 -3.87
CA ALA A 61 3.10 19.53 -4.87
C ALA A 61 4.07 19.32 -6.03
N MET A 62 3.67 19.70 -7.24
CA MET A 62 4.57 19.68 -8.38
C MET A 62 5.62 20.78 -8.20
N PRO A 63 6.92 20.48 -8.30
CA PRO A 63 7.95 21.52 -8.20
C PRO A 63 7.78 22.58 -9.28
N ALA A 64 7.96 23.85 -8.91
CA ALA A 64 7.82 24.95 -9.84
C ALA A 64 8.85 24.83 -10.99
N GLY A 65 8.39 25.04 -12.22
CA GLY A 65 9.24 24.95 -13.41
C GLY A 65 9.51 23.53 -13.93
N TRP A 66 8.94 22.50 -13.31
CA TRP A 66 9.05 21.13 -13.80
C TRP A 66 8.07 20.90 -14.94
N SER A 67 8.57 20.97 -16.16
CA SER A 67 7.88 20.56 -17.39
C SER A 67 8.68 19.51 -18.11
N PRO A 68 8.02 18.52 -18.76
CA PRO A 68 8.75 17.54 -19.56
C PRO A 68 9.49 18.25 -20.69
N PRO A 69 10.80 17.98 -20.90
CA PRO A 69 11.50 18.44 -22.08
C PRO A 69 10.82 17.90 -23.34
N ALA A 70 10.75 18.70 -24.40
CA ALA A 70 10.01 18.37 -25.63
C ALA A 70 10.46 17.06 -26.31
N GLU A 71 11.72 16.65 -26.08
CA GLU A 71 12.33 15.43 -26.67
C GLU A 71 12.52 14.29 -25.66
N SER A 72 12.00 14.40 -24.42
CA SER A 72 12.21 13.36 -23.41
C SER A 72 11.22 12.20 -23.55
N ASP A 73 11.68 10.98 -23.23
CA ASP A 73 10.83 9.81 -23.13
C ASP A 73 9.77 10.03 -22.01
N PRO A 74 8.47 10.02 -22.34
CA PRO A 74 7.40 10.21 -21.37
C PRO A 74 7.46 9.23 -20.19
N THR A 75 7.97 8.02 -20.44
CA THR A 75 8.07 6.95 -19.44
C THR A 75 9.08 7.30 -18.35
N ILE A 76 10.29 7.70 -18.77
CA ILE A 76 11.37 8.06 -17.82
C ILE A 76 10.96 9.29 -17.01
N TRP A 77 10.36 10.28 -17.66
CA TRP A 77 9.87 11.48 -17.01
C TRP A 77 8.78 11.17 -15.98
N THR A 78 7.83 10.29 -16.31
CA THR A 78 6.79 9.82 -15.39
C THR A 78 7.40 9.15 -14.16
N LEU A 79 8.37 8.27 -14.34
CA LEU A 79 9.05 7.59 -13.24
C LEU A 79 9.79 8.58 -12.31
N LEU A 80 10.49 9.56 -12.88
CA LEU A 80 11.22 10.56 -12.10
C LEU A 80 10.28 11.44 -11.27
N ILE A 81 9.21 11.95 -11.87
CA ILE A 81 8.27 12.82 -11.16
C ILE A 81 7.53 12.06 -10.06
N LEU A 82 7.14 10.81 -10.31
CA LEU A 82 6.54 9.94 -9.29
C LEU A 82 7.53 9.67 -8.15
N ALA A 83 8.79 9.38 -8.46
CA ALA A 83 9.81 9.14 -7.45
C ALA A 83 10.00 10.34 -6.52
N VAL A 84 10.04 11.55 -7.08
CA VAL A 84 10.24 12.78 -6.30
C VAL A 84 8.98 13.17 -5.50
N MET A 85 7.79 13.08 -6.11
CA MET A 85 6.55 13.55 -5.46
C MET A 85 5.97 12.57 -4.47
N VAL A 86 5.92 11.27 -4.82
CA VAL A 86 5.19 10.26 -4.05
C VAL A 86 6.04 9.06 -3.65
N GLY A 87 7.29 8.99 -4.08
CA GLY A 87 8.15 7.84 -3.82
C GLY A 87 8.34 7.58 -2.33
N ALA A 88 8.78 8.57 -1.57
CA ALA A 88 8.97 8.44 -0.13
C ALA A 88 7.66 8.18 0.63
N PRO A 89 6.56 8.93 0.39
CA PRO A 89 5.26 8.64 0.99
C PRO A 89 4.74 7.23 0.71
N TYR A 90 4.79 6.81 -0.55
CA TYR A 90 4.26 5.51 -0.92
C TYR A 90 5.13 4.36 -0.37
N PHE A 91 6.46 4.50 -0.44
CA PHE A 91 7.36 3.53 0.18
C PHE A 91 7.10 3.38 1.67
N ALA A 92 7.03 4.48 2.43
CA ALA A 92 6.74 4.43 3.85
C ALA A 92 5.42 3.71 4.14
N LEU A 93 4.33 4.08 3.46
CA LEU A 93 3.02 3.45 3.65
C LEU A 93 3.02 1.96 3.29
N SER A 94 3.76 1.55 2.25
CA SER A 94 3.85 0.14 1.85
C SER A 94 4.48 -0.77 2.92
N THR A 95 5.29 -0.20 3.81
CA THR A 95 5.93 -0.94 4.92
C THR A 95 5.00 -1.20 6.10
N VAL A 96 3.88 -0.48 6.20
CA VAL A 96 3.01 -0.44 7.39
C VAL A 96 2.29 -1.75 7.63
N SER A 97 1.61 -2.27 6.61
CA SER A 97 0.80 -3.48 6.73
C SER A 97 1.61 -4.68 7.25
N PRO A 98 2.73 -5.08 6.62
CA PRO A 98 3.53 -6.21 7.10
C PRO A 98 4.15 -5.93 8.47
N THR A 99 4.52 -4.69 8.76
CA THR A 99 5.08 -4.33 10.08
C THR A 99 4.05 -4.45 11.19
N LEU A 100 2.85 -3.89 11.00
CA LEU A 100 1.77 -3.98 12.00
C LEU A 100 1.32 -5.42 12.23
N GLN A 101 1.21 -6.22 11.18
CA GLN A 101 0.89 -7.65 11.30
C GLN A 101 1.94 -8.40 12.12
N HIS A 102 3.23 -8.12 11.87
CA HIS A 102 4.30 -8.73 12.64
C HIS A 102 4.26 -8.29 14.12
N TRP A 103 4.09 -7.00 14.39
CA TRP A 103 3.97 -6.50 15.76
C TRP A 103 2.75 -7.06 16.48
N PHE A 104 1.62 -7.21 15.77
CA PHE A 104 0.40 -7.78 16.34
C PHE A 104 0.58 -9.26 16.70
N ALA A 105 1.17 -10.04 15.81
CA ALA A 105 1.44 -11.47 16.04
C ALA A 105 2.35 -11.72 17.25
N HIS A 106 3.22 -10.76 17.59
CA HIS A 106 4.14 -10.83 18.74
C HIS A 106 3.65 -10.00 19.95
N SER A 107 2.39 -9.59 19.99
CA SER A 107 1.80 -8.87 21.12
C SER A 107 1.18 -9.85 22.12
N ASP A 108 1.04 -9.42 23.40
CA ASP A 108 0.40 -10.22 24.46
C ASP A 108 -1.13 -10.17 24.42
N ARG A 109 -1.74 -9.82 23.28
CA ARG A 109 -3.19 -9.68 23.17
C ARG A 109 -3.87 -11.01 22.83
N PRO A 110 -5.09 -11.26 23.35
CA PRO A 110 -5.93 -12.35 22.87
C PRO A 110 -6.23 -12.13 21.37
N GLY A 111 -6.25 -13.21 20.58
CA GLY A 111 -6.44 -13.15 19.12
C GLY A 111 -5.18 -12.87 18.30
N LYS A 112 -3.98 -12.83 18.92
CA LYS A 112 -2.69 -12.64 18.21
C LYS A 112 -2.41 -13.67 17.11
N ALA A 113 -3.02 -14.84 17.20
CA ALA A 113 -2.88 -15.92 16.22
C ALA A 113 -3.70 -15.67 14.94
N GLU A 114 -4.62 -14.71 14.94
CA GLU A 114 -5.53 -14.46 13.83
C GLU A 114 -5.29 -13.06 13.21
N PRO A 115 -4.32 -12.90 12.32
CA PRO A 115 -4.04 -11.64 11.65
C PRO A 115 -5.15 -11.22 10.65
N TYR A 116 -6.15 -12.06 10.44
CA TYR A 116 -7.26 -11.81 9.48
C TYR A 116 -8.03 -10.53 9.77
N MET A 117 -8.20 -10.17 11.05
CA MET A 117 -8.86 -8.92 11.44
C MET A 117 -8.10 -7.69 10.89
N LEU A 118 -6.77 -7.72 10.87
CA LEU A 118 -5.97 -6.63 10.31
C LEU A 118 -6.10 -6.54 8.79
N TYR A 119 -6.19 -7.69 8.11
CA TYR A 119 -6.49 -7.74 6.67
C TYR A 119 -7.87 -7.18 6.37
N ALA A 120 -8.89 -7.61 7.12
CA ALA A 120 -10.24 -7.10 6.96
C ALA A 120 -10.32 -5.59 7.18
N ALA A 121 -9.70 -5.08 8.25
CA ALA A 121 -9.64 -3.65 8.53
C ALA A 121 -8.91 -2.87 7.42
N GLY A 122 -7.79 -3.39 6.90
CA GLY A 122 -7.04 -2.80 5.81
C GLY A 122 -7.86 -2.73 4.51
N ASN A 123 -8.53 -3.82 4.14
CA ASN A 123 -9.39 -3.89 2.96
C ASN A 123 -10.62 -2.97 3.10
N ALA A 124 -11.26 -2.94 4.27
CA ALA A 124 -12.37 -2.04 4.55
C ALA A 124 -11.94 -0.56 4.43
N GLY A 125 -10.81 -0.20 5.02
CA GLY A 125 -10.23 1.14 4.90
C GLY A 125 -9.92 1.50 3.44
N SER A 126 -9.42 0.56 2.66
CA SER A 126 -9.14 0.75 1.23
C SER A 126 -10.42 0.97 0.41
N VAL A 127 -11.49 0.21 0.67
CA VAL A 127 -12.80 0.41 0.02
C VAL A 127 -13.37 1.78 0.36
N ILE A 128 -13.34 2.15 1.64
CA ILE A 128 -13.83 3.46 2.10
C ILE A 128 -13.04 4.59 1.42
N ALA A 129 -11.73 4.52 1.41
CA ALA A 129 -10.87 5.53 0.78
C ALA A 129 -11.12 5.62 -0.73
N LEU A 130 -11.22 4.48 -1.41
CA LEU A 130 -11.46 4.39 -2.86
C LEU A 130 -12.78 5.01 -3.27
N LEU A 131 -13.86 4.75 -2.51
CA LEU A 131 -15.18 5.31 -2.79
C LEU A 131 -15.29 6.76 -2.33
N SER A 132 -14.63 7.13 -1.23
CA SER A 132 -14.65 8.51 -0.73
C SER A 132 -14.02 9.50 -1.71
N TYR A 133 -13.03 9.06 -2.49
CA TYR A 133 -12.33 9.97 -3.40
C TYR A 133 -13.26 10.62 -4.43
N PRO A 134 -13.96 9.87 -5.31
CA PRO A 134 -14.83 10.47 -6.34
C PRO A 134 -16.09 11.14 -5.79
N PHE A 135 -16.61 10.69 -4.65
CA PHE A 135 -17.87 11.19 -4.12
C PHE A 135 -17.72 12.32 -3.10
N LEU A 136 -16.62 12.36 -2.35
CA LEU A 136 -16.41 13.31 -1.27
C LEU A 136 -15.21 14.24 -1.51
N LEU A 137 -14.05 13.71 -1.95
CA LEU A 137 -12.84 14.53 -2.02
C LEU A 137 -12.77 15.31 -3.32
N GLU A 138 -12.95 14.67 -4.46
CA GLU A 138 -12.82 15.30 -5.78
C GLU A 138 -13.84 16.41 -6.01
N PRO A 139 -15.15 16.26 -5.68
CA PRO A 139 -16.16 17.32 -5.91
C PRO A 139 -16.02 18.53 -4.99
N PHE A 140 -15.53 18.33 -3.76
CA PHE A 140 -15.55 19.37 -2.73
C PHE A 140 -14.20 20.01 -2.43
N MET A 141 -13.10 19.40 -2.89
CA MET A 141 -11.75 19.86 -2.55
C MET A 141 -10.89 20.08 -3.78
N GLY A 142 -10.34 21.29 -3.92
CA GLY A 142 -9.32 21.57 -4.92
C GLY A 142 -7.99 20.82 -4.62
N LEU A 143 -7.14 20.63 -5.63
CA LEU A 143 -5.90 19.85 -5.53
C LEU A 143 -4.98 20.32 -4.38
N LYS A 144 -4.89 21.63 -4.14
CA LYS A 144 -4.09 22.17 -3.04
C LYS A 144 -4.66 21.79 -1.67
N GLN A 145 -5.99 21.81 -1.53
CA GLN A 145 -6.66 21.40 -0.30
C GLN A 145 -6.49 19.90 -0.05
N GLN A 146 -6.60 19.09 -1.11
CA GLN A 146 -6.33 17.65 -1.01
C GLN A 146 -4.88 17.35 -0.56
N ALA A 147 -3.89 18.07 -1.10
CA ALA A 147 -2.49 17.91 -0.71
C ALA A 147 -2.27 18.25 0.78
N TRP A 148 -2.89 19.32 1.27
CA TRP A 148 -2.82 19.67 2.69
C TRP A 148 -3.60 18.70 3.59
N ALA A 149 -4.81 18.30 3.18
CA ALA A 149 -5.59 17.29 3.91
C ALA A 149 -4.81 16.00 4.06
N TRP A 150 -4.13 15.56 2.98
CA TRP A 150 -3.27 14.38 3.00
C TRP A 150 -2.10 14.54 3.97
N ALA A 151 -1.43 15.70 3.98
CA ALA A 151 -0.32 15.98 4.90
C ALA A 151 -0.77 15.95 6.38
N VAL A 152 -1.91 16.56 6.70
CA VAL A 152 -2.48 16.56 8.05
C VAL A 152 -2.89 15.15 8.49
N THR A 153 -3.55 14.40 7.60
CA THR A 153 -3.95 13.01 7.85
C THR A 153 -2.72 12.11 8.06
N TYR A 154 -1.67 12.31 7.27
CA TYR A 154 -0.41 11.59 7.42
C TYR A 154 0.23 11.87 8.79
N PHE A 155 0.23 13.11 9.25
CA PHE A 155 0.73 13.44 10.59
C PHE A 155 -0.08 12.74 11.68
N GLY A 156 -1.41 12.76 11.60
CA GLY A 156 -2.28 12.00 12.51
C GLY A 156 -1.99 10.49 12.50
N PHE A 157 -1.74 9.94 11.31
CA PHE A 157 -1.34 8.56 11.14
C PHE A 157 0.01 8.25 11.83
N LEU A 158 1.01 9.14 11.75
CA LEU A 158 2.28 8.98 12.46
C LEU A 158 2.10 8.91 13.98
N VAL A 159 1.21 9.74 14.53
CA VAL A 159 0.89 9.72 15.96
C VAL A 159 0.27 8.37 16.35
N LEU A 160 -0.69 7.87 15.57
CA LEU A 160 -1.31 6.57 15.82
C LEU A 160 -0.30 5.42 15.72
N LEU A 161 0.58 5.46 14.72
CA LEU A 161 1.63 4.46 14.56
C LEU A 161 2.63 4.48 15.71
N ALA A 162 3.01 5.67 16.18
CA ALA A 162 3.87 5.83 17.35
C ALA A 162 3.20 5.22 18.61
N MET A 163 1.91 5.47 18.82
CA MET A 163 1.16 4.85 19.92
C MET A 163 1.13 3.32 19.81
N CYS A 164 0.96 2.78 18.61
CA CYS A 164 1.02 1.34 18.37
C CYS A 164 2.42 0.77 18.68
N SER A 165 3.48 1.47 18.25
CA SER A 165 4.87 1.05 18.48
C SER A 165 5.26 1.03 19.98
N LEU A 166 4.72 1.96 20.77
CA LEU A 166 4.94 1.99 22.22
C LEU A 166 4.22 0.84 22.93
N LYS A 167 3.08 0.40 22.40
CA LYS A 167 2.32 -0.74 22.94
C LYS A 167 2.84 -2.10 22.45
N ALA A 168 3.56 -2.13 21.34
CA ALA A 168 4.28 -3.31 20.89
C ALA A 168 5.48 -3.55 21.82
N ARG A 169 5.21 -4.06 23.03
CA ARG A 169 6.26 -4.51 23.95
C ARG A 169 7.03 -5.64 23.26
N SER A 170 8.34 -5.56 23.31
CA SER A 170 9.14 -6.76 23.10
C SER A 170 8.81 -7.70 24.26
N SER A 171 7.89 -8.62 24.06
CA SER A 171 7.91 -9.84 24.84
C SER A 171 9.31 -10.40 24.64
N HIS A 172 10.03 -10.45 25.73
CA HIS A 172 11.36 -10.99 25.82
C HIS A 172 11.40 -12.31 25.05
N ASP A 173 12.18 -12.32 23.98
CA ASP A 173 12.79 -13.45 23.28
C ASP A 173 12.25 -14.86 23.59
N GLU A 174 10.95 -15.02 23.68
CA GLU A 174 10.32 -16.30 23.51
C GLU A 174 10.33 -16.52 22.00
N GLN A 175 11.46 -17.05 21.55
CA GLN A 175 11.55 -17.74 20.28
C GLN A 175 10.26 -18.58 20.18
N ILE A 176 9.37 -18.17 19.28
CA ILE A 176 8.36 -19.08 18.77
C ILE A 176 9.16 -20.16 18.06
N THR A 177 9.66 -21.10 18.84
CA THR A 177 10.26 -22.35 18.39
C THR A 177 9.15 -23.34 18.00
N GLY A 178 8.17 -22.86 17.29
CA GLY A 178 7.56 -23.68 16.29
C GLY A 178 8.61 -23.76 15.18
N LYS A 179 9.30 -24.88 15.07
CA LYS A 179 10.03 -25.25 13.86
C LYS A 179 8.99 -25.37 12.75
N GLU A 180 8.56 -24.21 12.19
CA GLU A 180 7.90 -24.24 10.91
C GLU A 180 8.94 -24.73 9.93
N GLU A 181 8.74 -25.95 9.43
CA GLU A 181 9.56 -26.47 8.36
C GLU A 181 9.56 -25.44 7.22
N PRO A 182 10.73 -25.03 6.73
CA PRO A 182 10.78 -24.02 5.68
C PRO A 182 10.00 -24.54 4.48
N ALA A 183 8.97 -23.78 4.06
CA ALA A 183 8.13 -24.13 2.93
C ALA A 183 8.99 -24.56 1.74
N SER A 184 8.65 -25.70 1.13
CA SER A 184 9.36 -26.23 -0.02
C SER A 184 9.27 -25.25 -1.22
N TRP A 185 10.21 -25.32 -2.14
CA TRP A 185 10.20 -24.47 -3.33
C TRP A 185 8.89 -24.63 -4.14
N SER A 186 8.37 -25.84 -4.25
CA SER A 186 7.11 -26.10 -4.94
C SER A 186 5.90 -25.47 -4.25
N GLN A 187 5.88 -25.40 -2.91
CA GLN A 187 4.85 -24.69 -2.16
C GLN A 187 4.92 -23.19 -2.39
N ARG A 188 6.12 -22.60 -2.38
CA ARG A 188 6.32 -21.17 -2.66
C ARG A 188 5.85 -20.80 -4.05
N VAL A 189 6.20 -21.60 -5.07
CA VAL A 189 5.74 -21.39 -6.45
C VAL A 189 4.21 -21.45 -6.55
N ARG A 190 3.58 -22.44 -5.88
CA ARG A 190 2.11 -22.51 -5.85
C ARG A 190 1.48 -21.27 -5.22
N TRP A 191 2.00 -20.82 -4.09
CA TRP A 191 1.48 -19.60 -3.44
C TRP A 191 1.66 -18.36 -4.33
N MET A 192 2.80 -18.23 -4.99
CA MET A 192 3.01 -17.16 -5.96
C MET A 192 2.02 -17.25 -7.13
N ALA A 193 1.76 -18.44 -7.66
CA ALA A 193 0.79 -18.64 -8.74
C ALA A 193 -0.62 -18.28 -8.28
N TYR A 194 -1.04 -18.74 -7.09
CA TYR A 194 -2.35 -18.39 -6.55
C TYR A 194 -2.52 -16.88 -6.30
N ALA A 195 -1.49 -16.17 -5.89
CA ALA A 195 -1.52 -14.73 -5.75
C ALA A 195 -1.48 -13.99 -7.09
N ALA A 196 -0.79 -14.54 -8.09
CA ALA A 196 -0.68 -13.94 -9.41
C ALA A 196 -1.99 -13.99 -10.21
N ILE A 197 -2.74 -15.09 -10.12
CA ILE A 197 -3.98 -15.30 -10.89
C ILE A 197 -4.99 -14.14 -10.68
N PRO A 198 -5.44 -13.83 -9.46
CA PRO A 198 -6.39 -12.75 -9.24
C PRO A 198 -5.82 -11.37 -9.61
N SER A 199 -4.52 -11.16 -9.42
CA SER A 199 -3.86 -9.91 -9.78
C SER A 199 -3.82 -9.69 -11.28
N VAL A 200 -3.47 -10.72 -12.06
CA VAL A 200 -3.46 -10.67 -13.53
C VAL A 200 -4.89 -10.50 -14.06
N LEU A 201 -5.87 -11.21 -13.48
CA LEU A 201 -7.27 -11.07 -13.87
C LEU A 201 -7.77 -9.64 -13.62
N LEU A 202 -7.49 -9.08 -12.44
CA LEU A 202 -7.88 -7.71 -12.11
C LEU A 202 -7.29 -6.70 -13.09
N LEU A 203 -5.98 -6.82 -13.39
CA LEU A 203 -5.31 -5.95 -14.35
C LEU A 203 -5.89 -6.11 -15.77
N GLY A 204 -6.14 -7.35 -16.20
CA GLY A 204 -6.72 -7.64 -17.52
C GLY A 204 -8.11 -7.05 -17.67
N VAL A 205 -8.99 -7.25 -16.68
CA VAL A 205 -10.36 -6.68 -16.68
C VAL A 205 -10.32 -5.16 -16.64
N THR A 206 -9.47 -4.57 -15.78
CA THR A 206 -9.33 -3.12 -15.67
C THR A 206 -8.87 -2.51 -16.99
N ARG A 207 -7.91 -3.15 -17.65
CA ARG A 207 -7.40 -2.70 -18.95
C ARG A 207 -8.45 -2.84 -20.05
N HIS A 208 -9.13 -3.97 -20.12
CA HIS A 208 -10.21 -4.19 -21.10
C HIS A 208 -11.31 -3.13 -20.98
N ILE A 209 -11.73 -2.81 -19.75
CA ILE A 209 -12.73 -1.76 -19.51
C ILE A 209 -12.20 -0.39 -19.98
N GLY A 210 -10.95 -0.06 -19.70
CA GLY A 210 -10.34 1.20 -20.09
C GLY A 210 -10.12 1.38 -21.60
N ASP A 211 -9.79 0.29 -22.29
CA ASP A 211 -9.47 0.32 -23.72
C ASP A 211 -10.74 0.18 -24.60
N GLU A 212 -11.72 -0.66 -24.19
CA GLU A 212 -12.86 -1.02 -25.05
C GLU A 212 -14.17 -0.28 -24.71
N ILE A 213 -14.37 0.11 -23.43
CA ILE A 213 -15.66 0.70 -23.00
C ILE A 213 -15.57 2.21 -22.95
N ALA A 214 -14.67 2.75 -22.18
CA ALA A 214 -14.37 4.19 -22.14
C ALA A 214 -13.07 4.45 -21.40
N SER A 215 -12.27 5.37 -21.89
CA SER A 215 -11.06 5.86 -21.24
C SER A 215 -11.37 6.81 -20.07
N PHE A 216 -12.37 6.47 -19.25
CA PHE A 216 -12.76 7.26 -18.07
C PHE A 216 -11.90 6.82 -16.88
N PRO A 217 -11.05 7.69 -16.31
CA PRO A 217 -10.11 7.30 -15.25
C PRO A 217 -10.76 6.66 -14.02
N LEU A 218 -12.05 6.90 -13.77
CA LEU A 218 -12.76 6.35 -12.61
C LEU A 218 -13.35 4.94 -12.82
N LEU A 219 -13.36 4.41 -14.04
CA LEU A 219 -13.94 3.09 -14.30
C LEU A 219 -13.14 1.95 -13.65
N TRP A 220 -11.85 2.13 -13.42
CA TRP A 220 -11.02 1.14 -12.72
C TRP A 220 -11.39 0.97 -11.24
N ILE A 221 -12.12 1.91 -10.64
CA ILE A 221 -12.61 1.83 -9.26
C ILE A 221 -13.55 0.64 -9.09
N ILE A 222 -14.39 0.33 -10.10
CA ILE A 222 -15.38 -0.73 -10.02
C ILE A 222 -14.73 -2.12 -9.85
N PRO A 223 -13.83 -2.58 -10.75
CA PRO A 223 -13.16 -3.87 -10.58
C PRO A 223 -12.35 -3.95 -9.27
N LEU A 224 -11.68 -2.88 -8.89
CA LEU A 224 -10.90 -2.85 -7.66
C LEU A 224 -11.79 -2.93 -6.41
N THR A 225 -12.92 -2.22 -6.40
CA THR A 225 -13.89 -2.30 -5.29
C THR A 225 -14.47 -3.70 -5.17
N LEU A 226 -14.85 -4.33 -6.27
CA LEU A 226 -15.35 -5.72 -6.29
C LEU A 226 -14.27 -6.69 -5.77
N TYR A 227 -13.03 -6.53 -6.20
CA TYR A 227 -11.93 -7.36 -5.71
C TYR A 227 -11.72 -7.21 -4.19
N LEU A 228 -11.68 -5.98 -3.67
CA LEU A 228 -11.55 -5.73 -2.24
C LEU A 228 -12.77 -6.23 -1.45
N ALA A 229 -13.97 -6.12 -2.00
CA ALA A 229 -15.20 -6.65 -1.38
C ALA A 229 -15.16 -8.18 -1.28
N THR A 230 -14.67 -8.88 -2.32
CA THR A 230 -14.47 -10.33 -2.23
C THR A 230 -13.45 -10.71 -1.16
N CYS A 231 -12.36 -9.97 -1.06
CA CYS A 231 -11.38 -10.18 0.03
C CYS A 231 -12.00 -9.98 1.42
N LEU A 232 -12.89 -9.00 1.59
CA LEU A 232 -13.61 -8.78 2.85
C LEU A 232 -14.55 -9.94 3.19
N LEU A 233 -15.29 -10.45 2.22
CA LEU A 233 -16.21 -11.57 2.42
C LEU A 233 -15.47 -12.85 2.83
N TYR A 234 -14.31 -13.10 2.23
CA TYR A 234 -13.49 -14.28 2.58
C TYR A 234 -12.77 -14.16 3.93
N THR A 235 -12.59 -12.96 4.45
CA THR A 235 -11.95 -12.74 5.76
C THR A 235 -12.95 -12.65 6.91
N SER A 236 -14.26 -12.68 6.63
CA SER A 236 -15.28 -12.77 7.67
C SER A 236 -15.35 -14.21 8.21
N PRO A 237 -15.30 -14.42 9.54
CA PRO A 237 -15.49 -15.76 10.09
C PRO A 237 -16.82 -16.32 9.64
N SER A 238 -16.81 -17.54 9.12
CA SER A 238 -18.05 -18.23 8.74
C SER A 238 -18.80 -18.61 10.00
N PRO A 239 -20.15 -18.49 10.03
CA PRO A 239 -20.95 -18.99 11.15
C PRO A 239 -20.80 -20.50 11.41
N ARG A 240 -20.11 -21.23 10.52
CA ARG A 240 -19.82 -22.66 10.67
C ARG A 240 -18.54 -22.97 11.44
N ASP A 241 -17.74 -21.95 11.74
CA ASP A 241 -16.45 -22.12 12.44
C ASP A 241 -16.63 -21.93 13.97
N GLU A 242 -17.88 -21.73 14.43
CA GLU A 242 -18.24 -21.56 15.86
C GLU A 242 -18.83 -22.83 16.52
N ASP A 243 -18.88 -24.00 15.83
CA ASP A 243 -19.37 -25.28 16.37
C ASP A 243 -18.24 -26.22 16.77
#